data_2b35c517e55d37f4d67e814ef2347c2f
#
_entry.id   2b35c517e55d37f4d67e814ef2347c2f
#
_cell.length_a   1.000
_cell.length_b   1.000
_cell.length_c   1.000
_cell.angle_alpha   90.00
_cell.angle_beta   90.00
_cell.angle_gamma   90.00
#
_symmetry.space_group_name_H-M   'P 1'
#
loop_
_entity.id
_entity.type
_entity.pdbx_description
1 polymer ?
#
loop_
_entity_poly.entity_id
_entity_poly.type
_entity_poly.pdbx_seq_one_letter_code
_entity_poly.pdbx_strand_id
1 'polypeptide(L)'
;MITKIKINGFKSFHNFEMSFTPFTIIAGTNASGKSNLFDALELLSKLAESDNIKKALQSQRGDFLELFSMYDRDIYADYMEFEVEMLVNPKVKDAWGNEAILKYTRLQYQLKLRRTVNQSGLDDIEVIHEKLINLKKDNEDRWIKIIPKDKIEYWRPKVDGNRKGKPYLDTIQKNGIDTVVIHQDGSKGTFRQIPIVNANRTVLSSIDNVDFKHVLAAKEEMKSWKFLQLNPDDLREPTNKSNGEDEISSSGKNLAAALYRISLNNNFALKEISRKLNKFLPQFIEVKVYDDKENRQFIIKLIDVDKKEYTSRVLSEGTLRILTLCILEYDDNFGSLLCFEEPEN
;
A
#
# COMPACT_ATOMS: atom_id res chain seq x y z
N MET A 1 2.78 7.07 3.79
CA MET A 1 1.86 7.96 3.01
C MET A 1 2.51 8.36 1.70
N ILE A 2 1.88 8.07 0.57
CA ILE A 2 2.33 8.58 -0.74
C ILE A 2 2.06 10.09 -0.83
N THR A 3 2.99 10.85 -1.43
CA THR A 3 2.86 12.31 -1.63
C THR A 3 2.85 12.70 -3.10
N LYS A 4 3.46 11.89 -3.96
CA LYS A 4 3.50 12.13 -5.41
C LYS A 4 3.76 10.83 -6.15
N ILE A 5 3.19 10.69 -7.34
CA ILE A 5 3.50 9.61 -8.28
C ILE A 5 3.73 10.16 -9.68
N LYS A 6 4.71 9.59 -10.39
CA LYS A 6 4.84 9.73 -11.83
C LYS A 6 4.80 8.34 -12.46
N ILE A 7 4.11 8.22 -13.57
CA ILE A 7 3.92 6.96 -14.29
C ILE A 7 4.11 7.23 -15.78
N ASN A 8 4.89 6.37 -16.41
CA ASN A 8 5.07 6.41 -17.86
C ASN A 8 5.09 4.99 -18.42
N GLY A 9 4.39 4.76 -19.53
CA GLY A 9 4.39 3.46 -20.23
C GLY A 9 3.55 2.35 -19.57
N PHE A 10 2.70 2.67 -18.59
CA PHE A 10 1.79 1.72 -17.93
C PHE A 10 0.34 2.00 -18.30
N LYS A 11 -0.36 1.03 -18.90
CA LYS A 11 -1.77 1.12 -19.32
C LYS A 11 -2.06 2.43 -20.11
N SER A 12 -2.92 3.30 -19.59
CA SER A 12 -3.25 4.58 -20.22
C SER A 12 -2.29 5.72 -19.87
N PHE A 13 -1.24 5.49 -19.06
CA PHE A 13 -0.39 6.55 -18.57
C PHE A 13 0.81 6.81 -19.46
N HIS A 14 0.87 8.03 -19.98
CA HIS A 14 1.98 8.58 -20.72
C HIS A 14 2.38 9.91 -20.07
N ASN A 15 3.61 9.96 -19.50
CA ASN A 15 4.13 11.12 -18.75
C ASN A 15 3.13 11.67 -17.71
N PHE A 16 2.44 10.78 -17.02
CA PHE A 16 1.46 11.15 -16.00
C PHE A 16 2.16 11.55 -14.69
N GLU A 17 1.68 12.61 -14.07
CA GLU A 17 2.13 13.05 -12.75
C GLU A 17 0.94 13.46 -11.88
N MET A 18 0.92 13.01 -10.62
CA MET A 18 -0.09 13.38 -9.65
C MET A 18 0.51 13.56 -8.26
N SER A 19 0.06 14.61 -7.54
CA SER A 19 0.39 14.84 -6.12
C SER A 19 -0.81 14.48 -5.25
N PHE A 20 -0.52 13.89 -4.09
CA PHE A 20 -1.52 13.48 -3.11
C PHE A 20 -1.50 14.38 -1.87
N THR A 21 -2.64 14.48 -1.23
CA THR A 21 -2.84 15.04 0.10
C THR A 21 -3.30 13.93 1.05
N PRO A 22 -3.35 14.14 2.37
CA PRO A 22 -3.89 13.14 3.30
C PRO A 22 -5.28 12.62 2.95
N PHE A 23 -6.08 13.43 2.27
CA PHE A 23 -7.36 13.03 1.69
C PHE A 23 -7.43 13.53 0.25
N THR A 24 -7.52 12.62 -0.72
CA THR A 24 -7.54 12.92 -2.15
C THR A 24 -8.74 12.25 -2.79
N ILE A 25 -9.55 13.01 -3.52
CA ILE A 25 -10.67 12.51 -4.31
C ILE A 25 -10.28 12.53 -5.78
N ILE A 26 -10.45 11.40 -6.46
CA ILE A 26 -10.20 11.24 -7.89
C ILE A 26 -11.55 11.09 -8.59
N ALA A 27 -11.96 12.13 -9.30
CA ALA A 27 -13.20 12.15 -10.06
C ALA A 27 -12.92 12.28 -11.56
N GLY A 28 -13.78 11.71 -12.38
CA GLY A 28 -13.69 11.78 -13.85
C GLY A 28 -14.69 10.85 -14.52
N THR A 29 -14.87 11.01 -15.82
CA THR A 29 -15.74 10.14 -16.63
C THR A 29 -15.25 8.70 -16.63
N ASN A 30 -16.12 7.76 -17.01
CA ASN A 30 -15.71 6.38 -17.23
C ASN A 30 -14.63 6.32 -18.32
N ALA A 31 -13.72 5.37 -18.22
CA ALA A 31 -12.55 5.22 -19.10
C ALA A 31 -11.50 6.36 -19.04
N SER A 32 -11.57 7.28 -18.06
CA SER A 32 -10.56 8.35 -17.89
C SER A 32 -9.25 7.88 -17.22
N GLY A 33 -9.11 6.60 -16.92
CA GLY A 33 -7.90 6.04 -16.30
C GLY A 33 -7.88 6.02 -14.74
N LYS A 34 -9.01 6.33 -14.08
CA LYS A 34 -9.10 6.30 -12.61
C LYS A 34 -8.65 4.94 -12.03
N SER A 35 -9.25 3.86 -12.50
CA SER A 35 -8.91 2.50 -12.07
C SER A 35 -7.47 2.11 -12.43
N ASN A 36 -6.93 2.63 -13.55
CA ASN A 36 -5.54 2.37 -13.92
C ASN A 36 -4.55 2.97 -12.91
N LEU A 37 -4.92 4.07 -12.22
CA LEU A 37 -4.10 4.62 -11.15
C LEU A 37 -4.09 3.70 -9.92
N PHE A 38 -5.23 3.12 -9.55
CA PHE A 38 -5.29 2.10 -8.50
C PHE A 38 -4.47 0.87 -8.89
N ASP A 39 -4.60 0.40 -10.13
CA ASP A 39 -3.79 -0.71 -10.65
C ASP A 39 -2.28 -0.42 -10.57
N ALA A 40 -1.84 0.80 -10.89
CA ALA A 40 -0.44 1.19 -10.80
C ALA A 40 0.07 1.17 -9.34
N LEU A 41 -0.71 1.70 -8.40
CA LEU A 41 -0.38 1.70 -6.98
C LEU A 41 -0.37 0.26 -6.42
N GLU A 42 -1.36 -0.56 -6.80
CA GLU A 42 -1.43 -1.97 -6.41
C GLU A 42 -0.24 -2.77 -6.96
N LEU A 43 0.13 -2.55 -8.23
CA LEU A 43 1.31 -3.18 -8.82
C LEU A 43 2.58 -2.83 -8.02
N LEU A 44 2.78 -1.57 -7.67
CA LEU A 44 3.93 -1.15 -6.86
C LEU A 44 3.94 -1.81 -5.48
N SER A 45 2.79 -1.90 -4.83
CA SER A 45 2.63 -2.62 -3.56
C SER A 45 3.00 -4.10 -3.70
N LYS A 46 2.50 -4.76 -4.73
CA LYS A 46 2.82 -6.17 -5.05
C LYS A 46 4.28 -6.38 -5.40
N LEU A 47 4.90 -5.45 -6.15
CA LEU A 47 6.32 -5.51 -6.48
C LEU A 47 7.23 -5.33 -5.27
N ALA A 48 6.80 -4.57 -4.25
CA ALA A 48 7.53 -4.44 -3.00
C ALA A 48 7.51 -5.73 -2.15
N GLU A 49 6.48 -6.56 -2.30
CA GLU A 49 6.31 -7.81 -1.55
C GLU A 49 6.83 -9.03 -2.31
N SER A 50 6.61 -9.09 -3.62
CA SER A 50 6.80 -10.28 -4.44
C SER A 50 8.27 -10.66 -4.61
N ASP A 51 8.53 -11.94 -4.59
CA ASP A 51 9.79 -12.55 -4.97
C ASP A 51 9.97 -12.68 -6.51
N ASN A 52 8.92 -12.36 -7.29
CA ASN A 52 8.93 -12.45 -8.74
C ASN A 52 7.98 -11.41 -9.37
N ILE A 53 8.49 -10.60 -10.31
CA ILE A 53 7.74 -9.56 -11.01
C ILE A 53 6.54 -10.15 -11.77
N LYS A 54 6.70 -11.32 -12.39
CA LYS A 54 5.60 -11.98 -13.13
C LYS A 54 4.41 -12.27 -12.24
N LYS A 55 4.63 -12.70 -10.99
CA LYS A 55 3.54 -12.93 -10.03
C LYS A 55 2.79 -11.64 -9.71
N ALA A 56 3.53 -10.52 -9.54
CA ALA A 56 2.92 -9.22 -9.29
C ALA A 56 2.10 -8.73 -10.48
N LEU A 57 2.58 -8.96 -11.71
CA LEU A 57 1.86 -8.60 -12.94
C LEU A 57 0.63 -9.47 -13.18
N GLN A 58 0.70 -10.78 -12.89
CA GLN A 58 -0.43 -11.70 -13.04
C GLN A 58 -1.63 -11.36 -12.13
N SER A 59 -1.41 -10.59 -11.07
CA SER A 59 -2.49 -10.08 -10.22
C SER A 59 -3.21 -8.87 -10.81
N GLN A 60 -2.70 -8.31 -11.91
CA GLN A 60 -3.27 -7.14 -12.56
C GLN A 60 -4.37 -7.52 -13.57
N ARG A 61 -5.29 -6.60 -13.80
CA ARG A 61 -6.33 -6.74 -14.84
C ARG A 61 -5.71 -6.58 -16.23
N GLY A 62 -6.05 -7.46 -17.15
CA GLY A 62 -5.57 -7.47 -18.53
C GLY A 62 -4.43 -8.46 -18.77
N ASP A 63 -4.16 -8.71 -20.05
CA ASP A 63 -3.04 -9.53 -20.48
C ASP A 63 -1.70 -8.80 -20.33
N PHE A 64 -0.60 -9.54 -20.36
CA PHE A 64 0.75 -9.01 -20.15
C PHE A 64 1.06 -7.77 -21.02
N LEU A 65 0.72 -7.81 -22.32
CA LEU A 65 0.95 -6.69 -23.24
C LEU A 65 0.06 -5.48 -22.93
N GLU A 66 -1.16 -5.70 -22.45
CA GLU A 66 -2.11 -4.65 -22.11
C GLU A 66 -1.69 -3.83 -20.87
N LEU A 67 -0.71 -4.32 -20.10
CA LEU A 67 -0.11 -3.56 -19.01
C LEU A 67 0.83 -2.46 -19.51
N PHE A 68 1.36 -2.60 -20.73
CA PHE A 68 2.17 -1.56 -21.36
C PHE A 68 1.30 -0.59 -22.13
N SER A 69 1.65 0.71 -22.11
CA SER A 69 0.90 1.73 -22.86
C SER A 69 0.95 1.43 -24.35
N MET A 70 -0.21 1.44 -24.99
CA MET A 70 -0.31 1.34 -26.43
C MET A 70 -0.28 2.76 -27.03
N TYR A 71 0.69 3.05 -27.88
CA TYR A 71 0.88 4.37 -28.49
C TYR A 71 0.17 4.46 -29.84
N ASP A 72 0.11 3.34 -30.56
CA ASP A 72 -0.60 3.21 -31.84
C ASP A 72 -1.00 1.73 -32.01
N ARG A 73 -1.70 1.40 -33.09
CA ARG A 73 -2.10 0.03 -33.39
C ARG A 73 -0.88 -0.89 -33.38
N ASP A 74 -0.90 -1.86 -32.47
CA ASP A 74 0.16 -2.85 -32.24
C ASP A 74 1.54 -2.29 -31.82
N ILE A 75 1.62 -0.98 -31.45
CA ILE A 75 2.84 -0.35 -30.96
C ILE A 75 2.69 -0.08 -29.46
N TYR A 76 3.38 -0.88 -28.67
CA TYR A 76 3.39 -0.80 -27.20
C TYR A 76 4.67 -0.18 -26.68
N ALA A 77 4.62 0.41 -25.49
CA ALA A 77 5.80 0.87 -24.79
C ALA A 77 6.79 -0.28 -24.55
N ASP A 78 8.09 -0.02 -24.75
CA ASP A 78 9.15 -1.01 -24.46
C ASP A 78 9.43 -1.13 -22.97
N TYR A 79 9.05 -0.13 -22.19
CA TYR A 79 9.27 -0.07 -20.75
C TYR A 79 8.17 0.69 -20.03
N MET A 80 8.01 0.40 -18.74
CA MET A 80 7.23 1.22 -17.81
C MET A 80 8.13 1.80 -16.73
N GLU A 81 7.84 3.04 -16.37
CA GLU A 81 8.58 3.80 -15.35
C GLU A 81 7.62 4.27 -14.27
N PHE A 82 8.07 4.11 -13.03
CA PHE A 82 7.37 4.60 -11.84
C PHE A 82 8.33 5.43 -11.00
N GLU A 83 7.88 6.59 -10.56
CA GLU A 83 8.57 7.39 -9.55
C GLU A 83 7.55 7.71 -8.44
N VAL A 84 7.87 7.34 -7.21
CA VAL A 84 6.99 7.53 -6.06
C VAL A 84 7.71 8.32 -4.99
N GLU A 85 7.12 9.46 -4.58
CA GLU A 85 7.53 10.18 -3.39
C GLU A 85 6.63 9.77 -2.22
N MET A 86 7.25 9.47 -1.09
CA MET A 86 6.52 8.97 0.07
C MET A 86 7.09 9.48 1.39
N LEU A 87 6.21 9.58 2.38
CA LEU A 87 6.55 9.72 3.78
C LEU A 87 6.43 8.36 4.45
N VAL A 88 7.54 7.87 4.99
CA VAL A 88 7.59 6.60 5.69
C VAL A 88 7.54 6.81 7.20
N ASN A 89 7.14 5.78 7.94
CA ASN A 89 7.15 5.80 9.39
C ASN A 89 8.59 6.04 9.90
N PRO A 90 8.82 6.91 10.89
CA PRO A 90 10.15 7.13 11.47
C PRO A 90 10.73 5.90 12.17
N LYS A 91 9.92 4.91 12.51
CA LYS A 91 10.35 3.62 13.03
C LYS A 91 10.02 2.50 12.04
N VAL A 92 10.95 1.61 11.85
CA VAL A 92 10.74 0.39 11.06
C VAL A 92 11.18 -0.83 11.86
N LYS A 93 10.47 -1.94 11.66
CA LYS A 93 10.73 -3.22 12.29
C LYS A 93 10.98 -4.27 11.23
N ASP A 94 12.01 -5.10 11.41
CA ASP A 94 12.28 -6.19 10.50
C ASP A 94 11.49 -7.47 10.83
N ALA A 95 11.62 -8.49 9.97
CA ALA A 95 10.93 -9.76 10.13
C ALA A 95 11.32 -10.54 11.41
N TRP A 96 12.46 -10.20 12.02
CA TRP A 96 12.95 -10.82 13.26
C TRP A 96 12.62 -9.99 14.50
N GLY A 97 11.93 -8.86 14.33
CA GLY A 97 11.51 -8.01 15.44
C GLY A 97 12.51 -6.94 15.85
N ASN A 98 13.64 -6.78 15.13
CA ASN A 98 14.57 -5.70 15.39
C ASN A 98 13.99 -4.37 14.92
N GLU A 99 14.14 -3.32 15.74
CA GLU A 99 13.64 -1.99 15.44
C GLU A 99 14.77 -1.03 15.07
N ALA A 100 14.52 -0.14 14.13
CA ALA A 100 15.42 0.95 13.77
C ALA A 100 14.68 2.27 13.62
N ILE A 101 15.35 3.36 14.01
CA ILE A 101 14.87 4.73 13.82
C ILE A 101 15.51 5.29 12.56
N LEU A 102 14.66 5.88 11.70
CA LEU A 102 15.08 6.51 10.47
C LEU A 102 15.58 7.92 10.72
N LYS A 103 16.58 8.30 9.95
CA LYS A 103 17.10 9.67 9.92
C LYS A 103 16.34 10.56 8.95
N TYR A 104 15.80 9.96 7.91
CA TYR A 104 15.06 10.63 6.85
C TYR A 104 13.77 9.88 6.59
N THR A 105 12.64 10.58 6.61
CA THR A 105 11.32 9.96 6.42
C THR A 105 10.70 10.30 5.07
N ARG A 106 11.24 11.25 4.32
CA ARG A 106 10.78 11.60 2.99
C ARG A 106 11.68 10.96 1.94
N LEU A 107 11.14 9.97 1.25
CA LEU A 107 11.88 9.15 0.30
C LEU A 107 11.25 9.26 -1.10
N GLN A 108 12.10 9.07 -2.12
CA GLN A 108 11.68 8.89 -3.51
C GLN A 108 12.22 7.57 -4.01
N TYR A 109 11.33 6.73 -4.52
CA TYR A 109 11.65 5.46 -5.17
C TYR A 109 11.39 5.57 -6.66
N GLN A 110 12.33 5.10 -7.46
CA GLN A 110 12.25 5.03 -8.92
C GLN A 110 12.45 3.58 -9.35
N LEU A 111 11.59 3.13 -10.26
CA LEU A 111 11.62 1.78 -10.84
C LEU A 111 11.39 1.87 -12.34
N LYS A 112 12.21 1.16 -13.12
CA LYS A 112 12.00 0.98 -14.55
C LYS A 112 12.04 -0.49 -14.90
N LEU A 113 10.99 -0.96 -15.55
CA LEU A 113 10.80 -2.33 -16.02
C LEU A 113 10.81 -2.34 -17.54
N ARG A 114 11.53 -3.27 -18.15
CA ARG A 114 11.61 -3.44 -19.60
C ARG A 114 10.92 -4.73 -20.02
N ARG A 115 10.15 -4.64 -21.10
CA ARG A 115 9.61 -5.82 -21.79
C ARG A 115 10.73 -6.52 -22.54
N THR A 116 10.78 -7.83 -22.43
CA THR A 116 11.75 -8.68 -23.12
C THR A 116 11.06 -9.92 -23.64
N VAL A 117 11.78 -10.74 -24.40
CA VAL A 117 11.33 -12.05 -24.83
C VAL A 117 12.35 -13.05 -24.29
N ASN A 118 11.90 -14.07 -23.60
CA ASN A 118 12.77 -15.11 -23.07
C ASN A 118 13.29 -16.05 -24.16
N GLN A 119 14.20 -16.95 -23.78
CA GLN A 119 14.80 -17.93 -24.71
C GLN A 119 13.80 -18.87 -25.40
N SER A 120 12.62 -19.03 -24.83
CA SER A 120 11.51 -19.84 -25.39
C SER A 120 10.58 -19.05 -26.29
N GLY A 121 10.88 -17.76 -26.59
CA GLY A 121 10.04 -16.90 -27.41
C GLY A 121 8.80 -16.36 -26.69
N LEU A 122 8.72 -16.49 -25.35
CA LEU A 122 7.59 -15.99 -24.56
C LEU A 122 7.91 -14.59 -24.02
N ASP A 123 6.88 -13.74 -23.91
CA ASP A 123 6.98 -12.43 -23.29
C ASP A 123 7.53 -12.54 -21.86
N ASP A 124 8.44 -11.64 -21.55
CA ASP A 124 9.12 -11.54 -20.27
C ASP A 124 9.30 -10.09 -19.84
N ILE A 125 9.72 -9.89 -18.59
CA ILE A 125 9.95 -8.58 -18.02
C ILE A 125 11.15 -8.62 -17.08
N GLU A 126 11.92 -7.55 -17.09
CA GLU A 126 13.09 -7.42 -16.22
C GLU A 126 13.20 -6.02 -15.61
N VAL A 127 13.80 -5.92 -14.42
CA VAL A 127 14.20 -4.65 -13.82
C VAL A 127 15.46 -4.15 -14.53
N ILE A 128 15.42 -2.93 -15.05
CA ILE A 128 16.59 -2.29 -15.65
C ILE A 128 17.10 -1.09 -14.87
N HIS A 129 16.24 -0.53 -13.99
CA HIS A 129 16.65 0.58 -13.12
C HIS A 129 15.87 0.55 -11.83
N GLU A 130 16.59 0.78 -10.73
CA GLU A 130 16.02 0.89 -9.40
C GLU A 130 16.83 1.90 -8.59
N LYS A 131 16.14 2.85 -7.92
CA LYS A 131 16.79 3.90 -7.15
C LYS A 131 15.95 4.33 -5.98
N LEU A 132 16.61 4.58 -4.82
CA LEU A 132 15.97 5.13 -3.62
C LEU A 132 16.83 6.24 -3.03
N ILE A 133 16.27 7.42 -2.90
CA ILE A 133 16.92 8.60 -2.32
C ILE A 133 16.06 9.22 -1.23
N ASN A 134 16.72 9.98 -0.34
CA ASN A 134 16.00 10.92 0.50
C ASN A 134 15.77 12.24 -0.24
N LEU A 135 14.58 12.80 -0.12
CA LEU A 135 14.27 14.11 -0.62
C LEU A 135 14.66 15.18 0.41
N LYS A 136 15.23 16.28 -0.09
CA LYS A 136 15.53 17.45 0.75
C LYS A 136 14.24 18.16 1.15
N LYS A 137 14.32 19.01 2.17
CA LYS A 137 13.23 19.88 2.56
C LYS A 137 12.91 20.84 1.41
N ASP A 138 11.73 20.67 0.85
CA ASP A 138 11.21 21.56 -0.18
C ASP A 138 10.10 22.43 0.42
N ASN A 139 10.20 23.74 0.23
CA ASN A 139 9.20 24.69 0.73
C ASN A 139 7.88 24.62 -0.07
N GLU A 140 7.88 23.94 -1.22
CA GLU A 140 6.70 23.78 -2.09
C GLU A 140 5.84 22.56 -1.75
N ASP A 141 6.21 21.75 -0.76
CA ASP A 141 5.44 20.59 -0.35
C ASP A 141 4.03 20.98 0.13
N ARG A 142 3.04 20.82 -0.73
CA ARG A 142 1.64 21.15 -0.43
C ARG A 142 1.10 20.42 0.77
N TRP A 143 1.49 19.15 0.95
CA TRP A 143 1.04 18.32 2.06
C TRP A 143 1.54 18.81 3.44
N ILE A 144 2.71 19.44 3.52
CA ILE A 144 3.24 20.03 4.78
C ILE A 144 2.31 21.13 5.32
N LYS A 145 1.65 21.87 4.42
CA LYS A 145 0.73 22.97 4.81
C LYS A 145 -0.55 22.44 5.45
N ILE A 146 -0.88 21.19 5.25
CA ILE A 146 -2.11 20.54 5.76
C ILE A 146 -1.86 19.86 7.10
N ILE A 147 -0.64 19.38 7.34
CA ILE A 147 -0.26 18.74 8.61
C ILE A 147 -0.06 19.81 9.69
N PRO A 148 -0.65 19.66 10.90
CA PRO A 148 -0.39 20.54 12.01
C PRO A 148 1.10 20.67 12.32
N LYS A 149 1.57 21.89 12.62
CA LYS A 149 3.01 22.17 12.80
C LYS A 149 3.67 21.30 13.87
N ASP A 150 2.96 21.00 14.95
CA ASP A 150 3.39 20.13 16.05
C ASP A 150 3.57 18.66 15.63
N LYS A 151 2.92 18.24 14.54
CA LYS A 151 3.03 16.88 13.99
C LYS A 151 4.10 16.73 12.91
N ILE A 152 4.58 17.82 12.33
CA ILE A 152 5.58 17.77 11.23
C ILE A 152 6.87 17.09 11.68
N GLU A 153 7.33 17.34 12.90
CA GLU A 153 8.57 16.73 13.42
C GLU A 153 8.45 15.22 13.61
N TYR A 154 7.24 14.71 13.90
CA TYR A 154 6.96 13.27 13.97
C TYR A 154 7.16 12.58 12.60
N TRP A 155 6.59 13.17 11.55
CA TRP A 155 6.69 12.63 10.19
C TRP A 155 8.03 12.92 9.54
N ARG A 156 8.71 13.96 9.97
CA ARG A 156 9.94 14.44 9.38
C ARG A 156 10.94 14.82 10.46
N PRO A 157 11.59 13.84 11.11
CA PRO A 157 12.58 14.10 12.13
C PRO A 157 13.70 14.99 11.59
N LYS A 158 14.26 15.85 12.46
CA LYS A 158 15.38 16.73 12.12
C LYS A 158 16.52 15.90 11.52
N VAL A 159 17.04 16.41 10.42
CA VAL A 159 18.15 15.78 9.73
C VAL A 159 19.44 16.21 10.42
N ASP A 160 19.95 15.36 11.30
CA ASP A 160 21.27 15.55 11.90
C ASP A 160 22.34 14.90 11.00
N GLY A 161 23.17 15.72 10.37
CA GLY A 161 24.35 15.31 9.61
C GLY A 161 24.22 15.35 8.10
N ASN A 162 25.36 15.58 7.49
CA ASN A 162 25.53 15.71 6.04
C ASN A 162 25.58 14.35 5.36
N ARG A 163 24.43 13.75 5.04
CA ARG A 163 24.44 12.76 3.96
C ARG A 163 24.57 13.54 2.66
N LYS A 164 25.75 13.51 2.05
CA LYS A 164 26.02 14.11 0.75
C LYS A 164 25.27 13.32 -0.32
N GLY A 165 23.94 13.45 -0.37
CA GLY A 165 23.07 13.04 -1.49
C GLY A 165 23.28 11.64 -2.09
N LYS A 166 23.99 10.70 -1.41
CA LYS A 166 24.17 9.35 -1.94
C LYS A 166 22.87 8.58 -1.83
N PRO A 167 22.42 7.94 -2.92
CA PRO A 167 21.26 7.05 -2.90
C PRO A 167 21.40 5.95 -1.84
N TYR A 168 20.28 5.50 -1.27
CA TYR A 168 20.24 4.26 -0.48
C TYR A 168 20.32 3.04 -1.38
N LEU A 169 19.77 3.17 -2.57
CA LEU A 169 19.76 2.19 -3.64
C LEU A 169 19.95 2.95 -4.94
N ASP A 170 20.85 2.48 -5.81
CA ASP A 170 21.10 3.10 -7.11
C ASP A 170 21.54 2.06 -8.13
N THR A 171 21.09 2.21 -9.36
CA THR A 171 21.57 1.40 -10.48
C THR A 171 22.67 2.16 -11.20
N ILE A 172 23.86 1.57 -11.26
CA ILE A 172 25.03 2.10 -11.94
C ILE A 172 25.50 1.12 -13.00
N GLN A 173 26.15 1.63 -14.03
CA GLN A 173 26.83 0.79 -15.03
C GLN A 173 28.26 0.47 -14.56
N LYS A 174 28.59 -0.81 -14.45
CA LYS A 174 29.91 -1.29 -14.05
C LYS A 174 30.39 -2.36 -15.04
N ASN A 175 31.50 -2.10 -15.72
CA ASN A 175 32.07 -3.01 -16.73
C ASN A 175 31.02 -3.45 -17.80
N GLY A 176 30.14 -2.54 -18.22
CA GLY A 176 29.10 -2.83 -19.20
C GLY A 176 27.88 -3.59 -18.66
N ILE A 177 27.84 -3.89 -17.36
CA ILE A 177 26.71 -4.58 -16.69
C ILE A 177 26.03 -3.60 -15.73
N ASP A 178 24.71 -3.48 -15.83
CA ASP A 178 23.93 -2.73 -14.87
C ASP A 178 24.00 -3.42 -13.51
N THR A 179 24.34 -2.64 -12.49
CA THR A 179 24.57 -3.16 -11.13
C THR A 179 23.85 -2.29 -10.12
N VAL A 180 23.00 -2.89 -9.30
CA VAL A 180 22.37 -2.19 -8.18
C VAL A 180 23.34 -2.15 -7.00
N VAL A 181 23.57 -0.94 -6.50
CA VAL A 181 24.37 -0.69 -5.29
C VAL A 181 23.43 -0.31 -4.16
N ILE A 182 23.50 -1.06 -3.06
CA ILE A 182 22.73 -0.78 -1.84
C ILE A 182 23.73 -0.27 -0.80
N HIS A 183 23.46 0.91 -0.23
CA HIS A 183 24.27 1.50 0.82
C HIS A 183 23.65 1.27 2.19
N GLN A 184 24.46 0.73 3.14
CA GLN A 184 24.05 0.70 4.54
C GLN A 184 23.89 2.11 5.11
N ASP A 185 22.99 2.23 6.06
CA ASP A 185 22.70 3.47 6.75
C ASP A 185 23.73 3.75 7.86
N GLY A 186 24.84 4.36 7.50
CA GLY A 186 25.85 4.74 8.50
C GLY A 186 27.06 5.42 7.86
N SER A 187 27.82 6.16 8.68
CA SER A 187 29.04 6.86 8.23
C SER A 187 30.16 5.90 7.81
N LYS A 188 30.15 4.67 8.29
CA LYS A 188 31.10 3.61 7.98
C LYS A 188 30.41 2.40 7.29
N GLY A 189 29.19 2.59 6.80
CA GLY A 189 28.41 1.51 6.21
C GLY A 189 29.09 0.93 4.97
N THR A 190 29.11 -0.39 4.89
CA THR A 190 29.48 -1.11 3.69
C THR A 190 28.42 -0.94 2.62
N PHE A 191 28.74 -1.21 1.38
CA PHE A 191 27.78 -1.29 0.31
C PHE A 191 27.73 -2.72 -0.25
N ARG A 192 26.55 -3.12 -0.70
CA ARG A 192 26.35 -4.39 -1.40
C ARG A 192 26.11 -4.10 -2.87
N GLN A 193 26.69 -4.88 -3.75
CA GLN A 193 26.51 -4.79 -5.21
C GLN A 193 25.82 -6.04 -5.73
N ILE A 194 24.80 -5.84 -6.56
CA ILE A 194 24.02 -6.91 -7.17
C ILE A 194 23.99 -6.63 -8.67
N PRO A 195 24.74 -7.38 -9.51
CA PRO A 195 24.63 -7.27 -10.95
C PRO A 195 23.20 -7.62 -11.40
N ILE A 196 22.66 -6.79 -12.29
CA ILE A 196 21.36 -7.04 -12.91
C ILE A 196 21.60 -7.79 -14.22
N VAL A 197 21.33 -9.10 -14.17
CA VAL A 197 21.35 -9.94 -15.37
C VAL A 197 20.01 -10.67 -15.36
N ASN A 198 19.07 -10.25 -16.20
CA ASN A 198 17.70 -10.79 -16.26
C ASN A 198 17.02 -10.78 -14.88
N ALA A 199 17.01 -9.61 -14.21
CA ALA A 199 16.45 -9.48 -12.87
C ALA A 199 14.93 -9.63 -12.88
N ASN A 200 14.44 -10.71 -12.30
CA ASN A 200 13.02 -11.07 -12.21
C ASN A 200 12.37 -10.61 -10.90
N ARG A 201 13.05 -9.84 -10.08
CA ARG A 201 12.56 -9.23 -8.83
C ARG A 201 13.23 -7.89 -8.58
N THR A 202 12.57 -7.03 -7.80
CA THR A 202 13.16 -5.77 -7.36
C THR A 202 14.19 -6.03 -6.24
N VAL A 203 15.21 -5.21 -6.15
CA VAL A 203 16.14 -5.26 -5.01
C VAL A 203 15.43 -4.78 -3.74
N LEU A 204 14.53 -3.79 -3.86
CA LEU A 204 13.67 -3.34 -2.76
C LEU A 204 12.98 -4.51 -2.08
N SER A 205 12.32 -5.41 -2.84
CA SER A 205 11.59 -6.55 -2.28
C SER A 205 12.49 -7.55 -1.55
N SER A 206 13.79 -7.57 -1.86
CA SER A 206 14.75 -8.53 -1.28
C SER A 206 15.30 -8.12 0.09
N ILE A 207 14.99 -6.90 0.56
CA ILE A 207 15.52 -6.38 1.82
C ILE A 207 14.53 -6.63 2.96
N ASP A 208 14.99 -7.37 3.98
CA ASP A 208 14.17 -7.81 5.12
C ASP A 208 14.79 -7.46 6.49
N ASN A 209 15.91 -6.73 6.52
CA ASN A 209 16.63 -6.41 7.75
C ASN A 209 16.87 -4.90 7.94
N VAL A 210 17.08 -4.50 9.18
CA VAL A 210 17.30 -3.10 9.59
C VAL A 210 18.67 -2.54 9.21
N ASP A 211 19.59 -3.34 8.66
CA ASP A 211 20.89 -2.85 8.18
C ASP A 211 20.69 -1.84 7.02
N PHE A 212 19.63 -2.04 6.24
CA PHE A 212 19.21 -1.16 5.16
C PHE A 212 17.87 -0.48 5.49
N LYS A 213 17.76 0.11 6.66
CA LYS A 213 16.51 0.58 7.26
C LYS A 213 15.68 1.53 6.39
N HIS A 214 16.28 2.38 5.54
CA HIS A 214 15.51 3.25 4.65
C HIS A 214 14.94 2.49 3.45
N VAL A 215 15.66 1.46 2.94
CA VAL A 215 15.14 0.57 1.90
C VAL A 215 14.00 -0.29 2.47
N LEU A 216 14.21 -0.84 3.67
CA LEU A 216 13.18 -1.59 4.40
C LEU A 216 11.94 -0.73 4.66
N ALA A 217 12.12 0.53 5.08
CA ALA A 217 11.00 1.43 5.35
C ALA A 217 10.19 1.78 4.10
N ALA A 218 10.85 1.97 2.94
CA ALA A 218 10.16 2.17 1.66
C ALA A 218 9.37 0.92 1.25
N LYS A 219 9.97 -0.27 1.43
CA LYS A 219 9.31 -1.55 1.20
C LYS A 219 8.06 -1.70 2.06
N GLU A 220 8.19 -1.53 3.38
CA GLU A 220 7.07 -1.69 4.32
C GLU A 220 5.97 -0.64 4.11
N GLU A 221 6.34 0.61 3.74
CA GLU A 221 5.37 1.63 3.34
C GLU A 221 4.54 1.17 2.15
N MET A 222 5.18 0.71 1.07
CA MET A 222 4.48 0.28 -0.15
C MET A 222 3.66 -0.99 0.08
N LYS A 223 4.15 -1.96 0.85
CA LYS A 223 3.40 -3.17 1.25
C LYS A 223 2.15 -2.84 2.07
N SER A 224 2.20 -1.77 2.85
CA SER A 224 1.09 -1.37 3.73
C SER A 224 -0.09 -0.75 2.99
N TRP A 225 0.03 -0.47 1.70
CA TRP A 225 -1.06 0.12 0.91
C TRP A 225 -2.20 -0.87 0.76
N LYS A 226 -3.42 -0.42 1.08
CA LYS A 226 -4.62 -1.23 1.01
C LYS A 226 -5.55 -0.71 -0.09
N PHE A 227 -6.07 -1.64 -0.87
CA PHE A 227 -6.99 -1.39 -1.99
C PHE A 227 -8.31 -2.07 -1.68
N LEU A 228 -9.37 -1.29 -1.53
CA LEU A 228 -10.68 -1.79 -1.18
C LEU A 228 -11.67 -1.62 -2.32
N GLN A 229 -12.24 -2.75 -2.71
CA GLN A 229 -13.42 -2.85 -3.56
C GLN A 229 -14.40 -3.74 -2.80
N LEU A 230 -15.15 -3.12 -1.88
CA LEU A 230 -15.99 -3.85 -0.93
C LEU A 230 -17.10 -4.61 -1.64
N ASN A 231 -17.18 -5.91 -1.39
CA ASN A 231 -18.26 -6.77 -1.86
C ASN A 231 -19.28 -6.98 -0.73
N PRO A 232 -20.55 -6.62 -0.91
CA PRO A 232 -21.58 -6.77 0.12
C PRO A 232 -21.73 -8.19 0.63
N ASP A 233 -21.57 -9.20 -0.20
CA ASP A 233 -21.69 -10.59 0.21
C ASP A 233 -20.54 -11.00 1.13
N ASP A 234 -19.32 -10.59 0.81
CA ASP A 234 -18.14 -10.82 1.65
C ASP A 234 -18.25 -10.10 3.01
N LEU A 235 -18.83 -8.89 3.04
CA LEU A 235 -19.07 -8.14 4.28
C LEU A 235 -20.14 -8.78 5.18
N ARG A 236 -21.09 -9.54 4.60
CA ARG A 236 -22.13 -10.25 5.35
C ARG A 236 -21.61 -11.50 6.03
N GLU A 237 -20.56 -12.10 5.50
CA GLU A 237 -20.08 -13.41 5.95
C GLU A 237 -19.45 -13.34 7.35
N PRO A 238 -19.80 -14.26 8.25
CA PRO A 238 -19.01 -14.48 9.45
C PRO A 238 -17.61 -14.94 9.13
N THR A 239 -16.64 -14.58 9.97
CA THR A 239 -15.27 -15.05 9.78
C THR A 239 -15.02 -16.37 10.48
N ASN A 240 -14.65 -17.41 9.74
CA ASN A 240 -14.33 -18.71 10.31
C ASN A 240 -12.94 -18.65 10.99
N LYS A 241 -12.84 -19.12 12.23
CA LYS A 241 -11.61 -19.13 13.02
C LYS A 241 -10.52 -20.05 12.44
N SER A 242 -10.91 -21.08 11.67
CA SER A 242 -9.94 -22.01 11.08
C SER A 242 -9.13 -21.38 9.94
N ASN A 243 -9.55 -20.26 9.37
CA ASN A 243 -8.79 -19.57 8.33
C ASN A 243 -7.51 -18.91 8.88
N GLY A 244 -7.49 -18.59 10.18
CA GLY A 244 -6.33 -17.97 10.84
C GLY A 244 -6.05 -16.53 10.38
N GLU A 245 -6.98 -15.91 9.65
CA GLU A 245 -6.85 -14.56 9.09
C GLU A 245 -7.74 -13.60 9.86
N ASP A 246 -7.17 -12.49 10.29
CA ASP A 246 -7.85 -11.41 11.01
C ASP A 246 -7.64 -10.02 10.40
N GLU A 247 -7.04 -9.97 9.19
CA GLU A 247 -6.94 -8.76 8.39
C GLU A 247 -8.12 -8.67 7.42
N ILE A 248 -8.63 -7.45 7.25
CA ILE A 248 -9.70 -7.15 6.29
C ILE A 248 -9.12 -7.26 4.88
N SER A 249 -9.71 -8.14 4.07
CA SER A 249 -9.31 -8.31 2.66
C SER A 249 -9.77 -7.13 1.79
N SER A 250 -9.28 -7.07 0.56
CA SER A 250 -9.72 -6.06 -0.44
C SER A 250 -11.22 -6.06 -0.69
N SER A 251 -11.88 -7.22 -0.62
CA SER A 251 -13.34 -7.34 -0.78
C SER A 251 -14.13 -7.16 0.51
N GLY A 252 -13.45 -7.02 1.66
CA GLY A 252 -14.07 -6.87 2.98
C GLY A 252 -14.26 -8.17 3.77
N LYS A 253 -13.70 -9.32 3.29
CA LYS A 253 -13.68 -10.55 4.10
C LYS A 253 -12.95 -10.33 5.40
N ASN A 254 -13.25 -11.18 6.38
CA ASN A 254 -12.63 -11.20 7.70
C ASN A 254 -12.95 -9.96 8.58
N LEU A 255 -13.96 -9.16 8.20
CA LEU A 255 -14.35 -7.97 8.96
C LEU A 255 -14.69 -8.30 10.43
N ALA A 256 -15.35 -9.44 10.68
CA ALA A 256 -15.72 -9.86 12.03
C ALA A 256 -14.49 -10.27 12.87
N ALA A 257 -13.50 -10.93 12.29
CA ALA A 257 -12.25 -11.26 12.97
C ALA A 257 -11.41 -10.02 13.28
N ALA A 258 -11.31 -9.08 12.32
CA ALA A 258 -10.65 -7.80 12.53
C ALA A 258 -11.30 -7.02 13.70
N LEU A 259 -12.64 -6.92 13.71
CA LEU A 259 -13.36 -6.26 14.80
C LEU A 259 -13.13 -6.95 16.15
N TYR A 260 -13.06 -8.29 16.17
CA TYR A 260 -12.73 -9.04 17.37
C TYR A 260 -11.32 -8.74 17.88
N ARG A 261 -10.32 -8.77 16.99
CA ARG A 261 -8.93 -8.40 17.31
C ARG A 261 -8.84 -6.96 17.85
N ILE A 262 -9.49 -6.00 17.18
CA ILE A 262 -9.53 -4.59 17.63
C ILE A 262 -10.12 -4.51 19.05
N SER A 263 -11.18 -5.26 19.32
CA SER A 263 -11.83 -5.27 20.65
C SER A 263 -10.94 -5.81 21.76
N LEU A 264 -10.06 -6.77 21.45
CA LEU A 264 -9.09 -7.33 22.41
C LEU A 264 -7.95 -6.35 22.71
N ASN A 265 -7.46 -5.65 21.67
CA ASN A 265 -6.35 -4.71 21.80
C ASN A 265 -6.76 -3.38 22.46
N ASN A 266 -8.02 -2.97 22.27
CA ASN A 266 -8.55 -1.71 22.78
C ASN A 266 -9.98 -1.88 23.29
N ASN A 267 -10.12 -1.94 24.61
CA ASN A 267 -11.40 -2.12 25.28
C ASN A 267 -12.44 -0.99 25.00
N PHE A 268 -12.00 0.16 24.51
CA PHE A 268 -12.86 1.29 24.16
C PHE A 268 -13.25 1.34 22.68
N ALA A 269 -12.56 0.57 21.83
CA ALA A 269 -12.75 0.65 20.38
C ALA A 269 -14.20 0.37 19.97
N LEU A 270 -14.85 -0.68 20.50
CA LEU A 270 -16.26 -1.00 20.18
C LEU A 270 -17.22 0.15 20.52
N LYS A 271 -16.98 0.85 21.63
CA LYS A 271 -17.81 2.01 22.03
C LYS A 271 -17.61 3.19 21.06
N GLU A 272 -16.39 3.45 20.67
CA GLU A 272 -16.07 4.53 19.73
C GLU A 272 -16.59 4.23 18.32
N ILE A 273 -16.45 2.99 17.85
CA ILE A 273 -17.04 2.51 16.59
C ILE A 273 -18.57 2.63 16.62
N SER A 274 -19.20 2.21 17.73
CA SER A 274 -20.64 2.34 17.91
C SER A 274 -21.08 3.81 17.86
N ARG A 275 -20.37 4.69 18.58
CA ARG A 275 -20.65 6.14 18.60
C ARG A 275 -20.50 6.75 17.21
N LYS A 276 -19.50 6.34 16.43
CA LYS A 276 -19.32 6.81 15.06
C LYS A 276 -20.42 6.30 14.15
N LEU A 277 -20.71 5.00 14.20
CA LEU A 277 -21.78 4.43 13.39
C LEU A 277 -23.12 5.14 13.67
N ASN A 278 -23.44 5.39 14.95
CA ASN A 278 -24.66 6.08 15.35
C ASN A 278 -24.79 7.50 14.77
N LYS A 279 -23.67 8.22 14.53
CA LYS A 279 -23.72 9.54 13.87
C LYS A 279 -24.21 9.47 12.42
N PHE A 280 -23.89 8.40 11.70
CA PHE A 280 -24.32 8.18 10.32
C PHE A 280 -25.64 7.43 10.23
N LEU A 281 -25.87 6.50 11.15
CA LEU A 281 -27.03 5.60 11.20
C LEU A 281 -27.64 5.63 12.62
N PRO A 282 -28.44 6.68 12.95
CA PRO A 282 -28.96 6.91 14.30
C PRO A 282 -29.82 5.76 14.88
N GLN A 283 -30.36 4.92 14.00
CA GLN A 283 -31.15 3.73 14.40
C GLN A 283 -30.31 2.66 15.09
N PHE A 284 -28.98 2.62 14.89
CA PHE A 284 -28.09 1.68 15.56
C PHE A 284 -27.32 2.35 16.69
N ILE A 285 -27.39 1.77 17.89
CA ILE A 285 -26.77 2.33 19.09
C ILE A 285 -25.54 1.59 19.55
N GLU A 286 -25.35 0.33 19.12
CA GLU A 286 -24.23 -0.49 19.57
C GLU A 286 -23.76 -1.45 18.49
N VAL A 287 -22.44 -1.62 18.38
CA VAL A 287 -21.75 -2.61 17.56
C VAL A 287 -21.17 -3.67 18.49
N LYS A 288 -21.44 -4.93 18.23
CA LYS A 288 -20.86 -6.08 18.95
C LYS A 288 -20.22 -7.06 17.99
N VAL A 289 -19.21 -7.77 18.49
CA VAL A 289 -18.70 -8.98 17.86
C VAL A 289 -18.95 -10.17 18.79
N TYR A 290 -19.59 -11.19 18.25
CA TYR A 290 -19.93 -12.41 18.98
C TYR A 290 -18.97 -13.55 18.61
N ASP A 291 -18.38 -14.18 19.61
CA ASP A 291 -17.60 -15.39 19.47
C ASP A 291 -18.51 -16.62 19.53
N ASP A 292 -18.91 -17.11 18.36
CA ASP A 292 -19.69 -18.34 18.22
C ASP A 292 -18.76 -19.56 18.33
N LYS A 293 -18.71 -20.12 19.52
CA LYS A 293 -17.85 -21.26 19.84
C LYS A 293 -18.34 -22.56 19.18
N GLU A 294 -19.65 -22.71 19.00
CA GLU A 294 -20.23 -23.91 18.41
C GLU A 294 -19.86 -24.04 16.93
N ASN A 295 -20.03 -22.96 16.17
CA ASN A 295 -19.71 -22.92 14.75
C ASN A 295 -18.28 -22.44 14.47
N ARG A 296 -17.47 -22.14 15.51
CA ARG A 296 -16.09 -21.67 15.41
C ARG A 296 -15.93 -20.45 14.50
N GLN A 297 -16.78 -19.44 14.69
CA GLN A 297 -16.79 -18.24 13.86
C GLN A 297 -16.99 -16.96 14.68
N PHE A 298 -16.60 -15.82 14.11
CA PHE A 298 -16.92 -14.50 14.63
C PHE A 298 -18.09 -13.91 13.83
N ILE A 299 -19.03 -13.27 14.51
CA ILE A 299 -20.24 -12.68 13.91
C ILE A 299 -20.37 -11.25 14.40
N ILE A 300 -20.55 -10.30 13.47
CA ILE A 300 -20.91 -8.92 13.82
C ILE A 300 -22.40 -8.82 14.06
N LYS A 301 -22.78 -8.11 15.13
CA LYS A 301 -24.14 -7.76 15.46
C LYS A 301 -24.28 -6.27 15.67
N LEU A 302 -25.34 -5.67 15.14
CA LEU A 302 -25.77 -4.31 15.43
C LEU A 302 -27.01 -4.35 16.33
N ILE A 303 -27.06 -3.46 17.30
CA ILE A 303 -28.22 -3.30 18.21
C ILE A 303 -28.88 -1.97 17.87
N ASP A 304 -30.20 -2.00 17.64
CA ASP A 304 -30.97 -0.81 17.34
C ASP A 304 -31.49 -0.12 18.63
N VAL A 305 -32.16 1.02 18.45
CA VAL A 305 -32.73 1.82 19.52
C VAL A 305 -33.80 1.03 20.32
N ASP A 306 -34.45 0.03 19.71
CA ASP A 306 -35.43 -0.85 20.34
C ASP A 306 -34.77 -2.08 21.01
N LYS A 307 -33.43 -2.12 21.06
CA LYS A 307 -32.61 -3.24 21.59
C LYS A 307 -32.75 -4.54 20.82
N LYS A 308 -33.17 -4.51 19.57
CA LYS A 308 -33.13 -5.66 18.67
C LYS A 308 -31.77 -5.89 18.10
N GLU A 309 -31.35 -7.15 18.00
CA GLU A 309 -30.04 -7.53 17.44
C GLU A 309 -30.18 -7.96 15.98
N TYR A 310 -29.32 -7.41 15.12
CA TYR A 310 -29.22 -7.74 13.70
C TYR A 310 -27.81 -8.24 13.40
N THR A 311 -27.71 -9.42 12.83
CA THR A 311 -26.40 -9.93 12.34
C THR A 311 -26.01 -9.24 11.02
N SER A 312 -24.72 -9.25 10.67
CA SER A 312 -24.21 -8.73 9.39
C SER A 312 -24.97 -9.27 8.16
N ARG A 313 -25.51 -10.49 8.25
CA ARG A 313 -26.23 -11.16 7.16
C ARG A 313 -27.49 -10.44 6.68
N VAL A 314 -28.16 -9.71 7.56
CA VAL A 314 -29.43 -9.02 7.26
C VAL A 314 -29.28 -7.52 7.06
N LEU A 315 -28.07 -6.98 7.18
CA LEU A 315 -27.81 -5.56 7.01
C LEU A 315 -27.80 -5.15 5.54
N SER A 316 -28.25 -3.91 5.30
CA SER A 316 -28.15 -3.31 3.96
C SER A 316 -26.70 -3.08 3.58
N GLU A 317 -26.43 -3.03 2.26
CA GLU A 317 -25.10 -2.77 1.72
C GLU A 317 -24.50 -1.46 2.25
N GLY A 318 -25.28 -0.36 2.20
CA GLY A 318 -24.82 0.93 2.73
C GLY A 318 -24.48 0.89 4.22
N THR A 319 -25.26 0.14 5.04
CA THR A 319 -24.97 -0.08 6.46
C THR A 319 -23.62 -0.79 6.64
N LEU A 320 -23.38 -1.86 5.87
CA LEU A 320 -22.14 -2.64 5.94
C LEU A 320 -20.92 -1.82 5.52
N ARG A 321 -21.03 -1.02 4.46
CA ARG A 321 -19.94 -0.13 4.00
C ARG A 321 -19.59 0.92 5.04
N ILE A 322 -20.57 1.62 5.60
CA ILE A 322 -20.35 2.61 6.67
C ILE A 322 -19.74 1.95 7.91
N LEU A 323 -20.25 0.78 8.30
CA LEU A 323 -19.70 0.01 9.43
C LEU A 323 -18.24 -0.35 9.18
N THR A 324 -17.91 -0.84 7.98
CA THR A 324 -16.53 -1.18 7.58
C THR A 324 -15.61 0.02 7.70
N LEU A 325 -16.00 1.19 7.19
CA LEU A 325 -15.21 2.42 7.32
C LEU A 325 -15.01 2.82 8.79
N CYS A 326 -16.04 2.67 9.63
CA CYS A 326 -15.92 2.93 11.06
C CYS A 326 -14.95 1.95 11.76
N ILE A 327 -14.89 0.69 11.32
CA ILE A 327 -13.97 -0.32 11.86
C ILE A 327 -12.54 -0.04 11.41
N LEU A 328 -12.33 0.24 10.11
CA LEU A 328 -11.02 0.51 9.53
C LEU A 328 -10.26 1.65 10.22
N GLU A 329 -10.98 2.65 10.72
CA GLU A 329 -10.36 3.78 11.43
C GLU A 329 -9.70 3.37 12.76
N TYR A 330 -10.11 2.25 13.34
CA TYR A 330 -9.57 1.73 14.61
C TYR A 330 -8.70 0.48 14.40
N ASP A 331 -8.41 0.12 13.16
CA ASP A 331 -7.58 -1.03 12.85
C ASP A 331 -6.09 -0.61 12.78
N ASP A 332 -5.30 -1.01 13.77
CA ASP A 332 -3.85 -0.74 13.81
C ASP A 332 -3.08 -1.42 12.66
N ASN A 333 -3.64 -2.49 12.08
CA ASN A 333 -3.10 -3.16 10.88
C ASN A 333 -3.49 -2.43 9.59
N PHE A 334 -4.20 -1.31 9.72
CA PHE A 334 -4.56 -0.47 8.60
C PHE A 334 -3.33 0.28 8.08
N GLY A 335 -3.07 0.11 6.77
CA GLY A 335 -1.86 0.66 6.15
C GLY A 335 -1.82 2.19 6.06
N SER A 336 -0.71 2.70 5.56
CA SER A 336 -0.46 4.14 5.40
C SER A 336 -1.26 4.79 4.26
N LEU A 337 -1.79 3.99 3.33
CA LEU A 337 -2.63 4.40 2.19
C LEU A 337 -3.85 3.49 2.11
N LEU A 338 -5.02 4.10 2.01
CA LEU A 338 -6.27 3.45 1.66
C LEU A 338 -6.75 3.97 0.31
N CYS A 339 -6.84 3.08 -0.65
CA CYS A 339 -7.51 3.32 -1.92
C CYS A 339 -8.91 2.68 -1.87
N PHE A 340 -9.93 3.49 -2.09
CA PHE A 340 -11.32 3.05 -2.09
C PHE A 340 -11.92 3.31 -3.47
N GLU A 341 -12.23 2.25 -4.23
CA GLU A 341 -12.83 2.35 -5.56
C GLU A 341 -14.35 2.32 -5.44
N GLU A 342 -15.02 3.24 -6.14
CA GLU A 342 -16.49 3.33 -6.24
C GLU A 342 -17.20 3.28 -4.87
N PRO A 343 -16.91 4.24 -3.98
CA PRO A 343 -17.49 4.24 -2.62
C PRO A 343 -19.03 4.37 -2.62
N GLU A 344 -19.61 4.80 -3.73
CA GLU A 344 -21.05 4.98 -3.93
C GLU A 344 -21.80 3.70 -4.35
N ASN A 345 -21.10 2.69 -4.88
CA ASN A 345 -21.68 1.44 -5.38
C ASN A 345 -21.69 0.34 -4.33
#